data_9d0b4fbda9e0b48a3dce3e0fb720a7c5
#
_entry.id   9d0b4fbda9e0b48a3dce3e0fb720a7c5
#
_cell.length_a   1.000
_cell.length_b   1.000
_cell.length_c   1.000
_cell.angle_alpha   90.00
_cell.angle_beta   90.00
_cell.angle_gamma   90.00
#
_symmetry.space_group_name_H-M   'P 1'
#
loop_
_entity.id
_entity.type
_entity.pdbx_description
1 polymer ?
#
loop_
_entity_poly.entity_id
_entity_poly.type
_entity_poly.pdbx_seq_one_letter_code
_entity_poly.pdbx_strand_id
1 'polypeptide(L)'
;MKTPRKEIARALRYMQDYKIKKESMIMEYKKFNNQYVIRIDKGEEICAKLKEVAQKENIKLAYLTGIGAAGKVTAGVFDTKEKVFKGHTWEGDLEIVSIGGNINTMNGETYTHFHISVADEAGNVYGGHLTEAVISGTGELVLTEIE
;
A
#
# COMPACT_ATOMS: atom_id res chain seq x y z
N MET A 1 34.54 10.27 -26.93
CA MET A 1 33.35 9.91 -27.75
C MET A 1 32.18 10.79 -27.28
N LYS A 2 31.54 11.59 -28.13
CA LYS A 2 30.43 12.46 -27.70
C LYS A 2 29.11 11.67 -27.80
N THR A 3 28.33 11.63 -26.73
CA THR A 3 27.00 10.99 -26.72
C THR A 3 26.10 11.59 -27.83
N PRO A 4 25.47 10.79 -28.66
CA PRO A 4 24.62 11.27 -29.74
C PRO A 4 23.47 12.16 -29.24
N ARG A 5 23.22 13.28 -29.90
CA ARG A 5 22.14 14.23 -29.49
C ARG A 5 20.76 13.60 -29.34
N LYS A 6 20.46 12.53 -30.10
CA LYS A 6 19.19 11.77 -29.99
C LYS A 6 19.05 11.02 -28.68
N GLU A 7 20.15 10.50 -28.14
CA GLU A 7 20.12 9.78 -26.82
C GLU A 7 19.96 10.77 -25.68
N ILE A 8 20.59 11.93 -25.75
CA ILE A 8 20.40 12.98 -24.74
C ILE A 8 18.94 13.47 -24.75
N ALA A 9 18.34 13.69 -25.92
CA ALA A 9 16.96 14.12 -26.05
C ALA A 9 15.96 13.04 -25.52
N ARG A 10 16.31 11.76 -25.72
CA ARG A 10 15.51 10.62 -25.18
C ARG A 10 15.60 10.54 -23.66
N ALA A 11 16.79 10.69 -23.10
CA ALA A 11 17.02 10.70 -21.66
C ALA A 11 16.32 11.90 -20.99
N LEU A 12 16.39 13.10 -21.60
CA LEU A 12 15.69 14.29 -21.10
C LEU A 12 14.17 14.13 -21.11
N ARG A 13 13.59 13.53 -22.17
CA ARG A 13 12.16 13.19 -22.21
C ARG A 13 11.78 12.21 -21.11
N TYR A 14 12.56 11.15 -20.94
CA TYR A 14 12.34 10.15 -19.90
C TYR A 14 12.40 10.77 -18.49
N MET A 15 13.36 11.68 -18.25
CA MET A 15 13.46 12.41 -16.99
C MET A 15 12.29 13.39 -16.79
N GLN A 16 11.79 13.99 -17.86
CA GLN A 16 10.65 14.91 -17.82
C GLN A 16 9.35 14.16 -17.56
N ASP A 17 9.14 13.02 -18.22
CA ASP A 17 8.02 12.11 -17.97
C ASP A 17 8.07 11.54 -16.54
N TYR A 18 9.27 11.23 -16.04
CA TYR A 18 9.49 10.80 -14.66
C TYR A 18 9.19 11.91 -13.64
N LYS A 19 9.61 13.18 -13.94
CA LYS A 19 9.29 14.34 -13.11
C LYS A 19 7.78 14.62 -13.09
N ILE A 20 7.13 14.60 -14.24
CA ILE A 20 5.68 14.78 -14.35
C ILE A 20 4.94 13.69 -13.60
N LYS A 21 5.37 12.42 -13.72
CA LYS A 21 4.84 11.31 -12.91
C LYS A 21 5.11 11.47 -11.42
N LYS A 22 6.27 12.03 -11.03
CA LYS A 22 6.63 12.28 -9.63
C LYS A 22 5.87 13.46 -9.02
N GLU A 23 5.52 14.47 -9.83
CA GLU A 23 4.69 15.60 -9.41
C GLU A 23 3.19 15.25 -9.39
N SER A 24 2.76 14.23 -10.16
CA SER A 24 1.44 13.61 -10.07
C SER A 24 1.46 12.35 -9.17
N MET A 25 2.21 12.35 -8.08
CA MET A 25 2.25 11.25 -7.09
C MET A 25 0.91 11.11 -6.36
N ILE A 26 -0.10 10.87 -7.15
CA ILE A 26 -1.40 10.39 -6.70
C ILE A 26 -1.36 8.89 -6.97
N MET A 27 -1.52 8.10 -5.92
CA MET A 27 -1.83 6.69 -6.01
C MET A 27 -2.75 6.46 -7.21
N GLU A 28 -2.34 5.59 -8.13
CA GLU A 28 -3.15 5.25 -9.29
C GLU A 28 -4.12 4.12 -8.95
N TYR A 29 -5.40 4.32 -9.23
CA TYR A 29 -6.37 3.24 -9.18
C TYR A 29 -7.39 3.34 -10.32
N LYS A 30 -7.97 2.20 -10.67
CA LYS A 30 -9.02 2.11 -11.66
C LYS A 30 -10.14 1.20 -11.17
N LYS A 31 -11.38 1.65 -11.35
CA LYS A 31 -12.59 0.87 -11.03
C LYS A 31 -12.97 -0.04 -12.20
N PHE A 32 -13.27 -1.30 -11.87
CA PHE A 32 -13.83 -2.31 -12.75
C PHE A 32 -15.05 -2.95 -12.06
N ASN A 33 -16.24 -2.56 -12.44
CA ASN A 33 -17.46 -2.96 -11.73
C ASN A 33 -17.39 -2.60 -10.24
N ASN A 34 -17.37 -3.59 -9.35
CA ASN A 34 -17.24 -3.43 -7.90
C ASN A 34 -15.80 -3.59 -7.38
N GLN A 35 -14.82 -3.65 -8.27
CA GLN A 35 -13.40 -3.82 -7.89
C GLN A 35 -12.59 -2.59 -8.25
N TYR A 36 -11.69 -2.22 -7.33
CA TYR A 36 -10.69 -1.18 -7.52
C TYR A 36 -9.32 -1.82 -7.56
N VAL A 37 -8.65 -1.75 -8.70
CA VAL A 37 -7.25 -2.16 -8.84
C VAL A 37 -6.39 -0.93 -8.50
N ILE A 38 -5.59 -1.06 -7.46
CA ILE A 38 -4.89 0.07 -6.83
C ILE A 38 -3.40 -0.20 -6.84
N ARG A 39 -2.61 0.78 -7.32
CA ARG A 39 -1.17 0.81 -7.15
C ARG A 39 -0.81 1.91 -6.17
N ILE A 40 -0.11 1.54 -5.11
CA ILE A 40 0.48 2.45 -4.14
C ILE A 40 1.96 2.58 -4.47
N ASP A 41 2.46 3.81 -4.56
CA ASP A 41 3.82 4.10 -4.97
C ASP A 41 4.77 4.21 -3.76
N LYS A 42 6.07 4.16 -4.04
CA LYS A 42 7.13 4.29 -3.04
C LYS A 42 6.96 5.53 -2.16
N GLY A 43 7.06 5.33 -0.85
CA GLY A 43 6.94 6.37 0.17
C GLY A 43 5.51 6.62 0.66
N GLU A 44 4.51 6.01 0.02
CA GLU A 44 3.12 6.11 0.46
C GLU A 44 2.80 5.05 1.52
N GLU A 45 1.87 5.40 2.42
CA GLU A 45 1.40 4.51 3.50
C GLU A 45 0.08 3.86 3.11
N ILE A 46 0.02 2.52 3.22
CA ILE A 46 -1.09 1.71 2.69
C ILE A 46 -2.44 2.06 3.33
N CYS A 47 -2.51 2.11 4.66
CA CYS A 47 -3.79 2.33 5.37
C CYS A 47 -4.37 3.71 5.05
N ALA A 48 -3.53 4.75 5.02
CA ALA A 48 -3.93 6.10 4.68
C ALA A 48 -4.44 6.19 3.24
N LYS A 49 -3.75 5.55 2.29
CA LYS A 49 -4.15 5.57 0.87
C LYS A 49 -5.45 4.80 0.62
N LEU A 50 -5.62 3.65 1.25
CA LEU A 50 -6.87 2.90 1.14
C LEU A 50 -8.06 3.62 1.76
N LYS A 51 -7.85 4.30 2.88
CA LYS A 51 -8.86 5.16 3.49
C LYS A 51 -9.25 6.33 2.59
N GLU A 52 -8.27 6.95 1.92
CA GLU A 52 -8.48 8.01 0.93
C GLU A 52 -9.35 7.53 -0.24
N VAL A 53 -9.05 6.35 -0.83
CA VAL A 53 -9.88 5.76 -1.90
C VAL A 53 -11.29 5.50 -1.41
N ALA A 54 -11.45 4.86 -0.25
CA ALA A 54 -12.76 4.53 0.29
C ALA A 54 -13.63 5.76 0.54
N GLN A 55 -13.04 6.84 1.04
CA GLN A 55 -13.73 8.11 1.25
C GLN A 55 -14.12 8.77 -0.07
N LYS A 56 -13.19 8.84 -1.04
CA LYS A 56 -13.41 9.46 -2.34
C LYS A 56 -14.49 8.74 -3.15
N GLU A 57 -14.49 7.42 -3.12
CA GLU A 57 -15.45 6.57 -3.85
C GLU A 57 -16.71 6.25 -3.03
N ASN A 58 -16.81 6.79 -1.80
CA ASN A 58 -17.92 6.55 -0.86
C ASN A 58 -18.17 5.06 -0.56
N ILE A 59 -17.10 4.27 -0.49
CA ILE A 59 -17.14 2.84 -0.17
C ILE A 59 -17.48 2.67 1.32
N LYS A 60 -18.55 1.90 1.61
CA LYS A 60 -19.01 1.65 2.98
C LYS A 60 -18.57 0.29 3.50
N LEU A 61 -18.46 -0.69 2.60
CA LEU A 61 -18.05 -2.05 2.92
C LEU A 61 -17.23 -2.61 1.76
N ALA A 62 -16.04 -3.11 2.04
CA ALA A 62 -15.19 -3.75 1.06
C ALA A 62 -14.21 -4.72 1.71
N TYR A 63 -13.68 -5.67 0.95
CA TYR A 63 -12.53 -6.46 1.37
C TYR A 63 -11.31 -6.19 0.49
N LEU A 64 -10.13 -6.39 1.07
CA LEU A 64 -8.84 -6.13 0.48
C LEU A 64 -8.04 -7.42 0.30
N THR A 65 -7.34 -7.51 -0.82
CA THR A 65 -6.22 -8.44 -1.03
C THR A 65 -5.08 -7.73 -1.76
N GLY A 66 -3.85 -8.13 -1.51
CA GLY A 66 -2.71 -7.53 -2.20
C GLY A 66 -1.36 -8.10 -1.81
N ILE A 67 -0.37 -7.62 -2.56
CA ILE A 67 1.06 -7.91 -2.41
C ILE A 67 1.86 -6.62 -2.64
N GLY A 68 3.16 -6.67 -2.44
CA GLY A 68 4.03 -5.53 -2.74
C GLY A 68 5.35 -5.60 -2.01
N ALA A 69 6.07 -4.47 -1.99
CA ALA A 69 7.32 -4.31 -1.27
C ALA A 69 7.24 -3.12 -0.31
N ALA A 70 7.60 -3.34 0.94
CA ALA A 70 7.58 -2.33 2.00
C ALA A 70 8.97 -2.08 2.57
N GLY A 71 9.23 -0.85 2.99
CA GLY A 71 10.47 -0.44 3.67
C GLY A 71 10.32 -0.32 5.17
N LYS A 72 9.08 -0.21 5.65
CA LYS A 72 8.75 -0.14 7.07
C LYS A 72 7.36 -0.71 7.30
N VAL A 73 7.24 -1.62 8.25
CA VAL A 73 5.95 -2.21 8.64
C VAL A 73 5.86 -2.28 10.16
N THR A 74 4.76 -1.78 10.70
CA THR A 74 4.37 -1.95 12.10
C THR A 74 3.12 -2.80 12.16
N ALA A 75 3.21 -3.95 12.79
CA ALA A 75 2.11 -4.88 12.99
C ALA A 75 2.27 -5.64 14.32
N GLY A 76 1.23 -6.28 14.79
CA GLY A 76 1.31 -6.98 16.06
C GLY A 76 0.06 -7.74 16.43
N VAL A 77 -0.04 -8.06 17.73
CA VAL A 77 -1.10 -8.85 18.31
C VAL A 77 -1.76 -8.10 19.46
N PHE A 78 -3.09 -8.15 19.51
CA PHE A 78 -3.82 -7.65 20.65
C PHE A 78 -3.87 -8.73 21.75
N ASP A 79 -3.28 -8.44 22.90
CA ASP A 79 -3.37 -9.28 24.08
C ASP A 79 -4.75 -9.12 24.72
N THR A 80 -5.57 -10.14 24.61
CA THR A 80 -6.96 -10.12 25.11
C THR A 80 -7.08 -10.17 26.63
N LYS A 81 -6.04 -10.64 27.31
CA LYS A 81 -6.00 -10.70 28.78
C LYS A 81 -5.56 -9.37 29.37
N GLU A 82 -4.44 -8.84 28.90
CA GLU A 82 -3.89 -7.56 29.33
C GLU A 82 -4.60 -6.37 28.70
N LYS A 83 -5.39 -6.60 27.62
CA LYS A 83 -6.10 -5.59 26.83
C LYS A 83 -5.16 -4.52 26.26
N VAL A 84 -4.00 -4.97 25.80
CA VAL A 84 -2.96 -4.12 25.22
C VAL A 84 -2.52 -4.63 23.85
N PHE A 85 -2.24 -3.72 22.93
CA PHE A 85 -1.64 -4.04 21.64
C PHE A 85 -0.11 -4.17 21.77
N LYS A 86 0.42 -5.34 21.39
CA LYS A 86 1.85 -5.64 21.36
C LYS A 86 2.34 -5.59 19.91
N GLY A 87 2.84 -4.44 19.50
CA GLY A 87 3.33 -4.19 18.14
C GLY A 87 4.82 -4.33 18.02
N HIS A 88 5.27 -4.66 16.81
CA HIS A 88 6.66 -4.67 16.37
C HIS A 88 6.79 -3.84 15.10
N THR A 89 7.95 -3.21 14.92
CA THR A 89 8.30 -2.50 13.69
C THR A 89 9.49 -3.17 13.03
N TRP A 90 9.34 -3.52 11.75
CA TRP A 90 10.40 -4.04 10.90
C TRP A 90 10.73 -3.00 9.84
N GLU A 91 12.03 -2.79 9.61
CA GLU A 91 12.55 -1.87 8.60
C GLU A 91 13.55 -2.60 7.70
N GLY A 92 13.68 -2.14 6.46
CA GLY A 92 14.56 -2.70 5.44
C GLY A 92 13.79 -3.19 4.22
N ASP A 93 14.41 -4.07 3.45
CA ASP A 93 13.78 -4.66 2.27
C ASP A 93 12.83 -5.79 2.69
N LEU A 94 11.54 -5.53 2.61
CA LEU A 94 10.47 -6.46 3.00
C LEU A 94 9.53 -6.70 1.81
N GLU A 95 9.27 -7.96 1.51
CA GLU A 95 8.22 -8.35 0.57
C GLU A 95 6.90 -8.54 1.30
N ILE A 96 5.84 -7.84 0.88
CA ILE A 96 4.50 -8.10 1.37
C ILE A 96 4.01 -9.40 0.73
N VAL A 97 4.07 -10.48 1.49
CA VAL A 97 3.59 -11.81 1.06
C VAL A 97 2.08 -11.80 0.87
N SER A 98 1.38 -11.15 1.79
CA SER A 98 -0.06 -10.97 1.74
C SER A 98 -0.48 -9.82 2.64
N ILE A 99 -1.43 -9.04 2.16
CA ILE A 99 -2.23 -8.12 2.96
C ILE A 99 -3.69 -8.40 2.67
N GLY A 100 -4.50 -8.42 3.71
CA GLY A 100 -5.94 -8.65 3.58
C GLY A 100 -6.71 -8.09 4.76
N GLY A 101 -8.02 -8.03 4.59
CA GLY A 101 -8.92 -7.52 5.61
C GLY A 101 -10.08 -6.77 4.99
N ASN A 102 -10.61 -5.82 5.72
CA ASN A 102 -11.81 -5.12 5.28
C ASN A 102 -11.77 -3.62 5.57
N ILE A 103 -12.59 -2.92 4.81
CA ILE A 103 -13.02 -1.55 5.09
C ILE A 103 -14.50 -1.62 5.46
N ASN A 104 -14.88 -0.96 6.54
CA ASN A 104 -16.26 -0.80 6.94
C ASN A 104 -16.51 0.59 7.53
N THR A 105 -17.69 0.79 8.09
CA THR A 105 -18.07 2.05 8.73
C THR A 105 -18.24 1.80 10.23
N MET A 106 -17.54 2.57 11.05
CA MET A 106 -17.66 2.55 12.49
C MET A 106 -17.89 3.97 13.02
N ASN A 107 -18.97 4.17 13.76
CA ASN A 107 -19.38 5.49 14.25
C ASN A 107 -19.50 6.57 13.15
N GLY A 108 -19.97 6.18 11.95
CA GLY A 108 -20.11 7.08 10.80
C GLY A 108 -18.80 7.36 10.05
N GLU A 109 -17.67 6.84 10.52
CA GLU A 109 -16.34 7.05 9.94
C GLU A 109 -15.86 5.81 9.18
N THR A 110 -15.05 6.03 8.13
CA THR A 110 -14.36 4.94 7.43
C THR A 110 -13.38 4.26 8.36
N TYR A 111 -13.57 2.97 8.58
CA TYR A 111 -12.72 2.13 9.41
C TYR A 111 -12.01 1.07 8.57
N THR A 112 -10.70 0.99 8.71
CA THR A 112 -9.85 -0.01 8.01
C THR A 112 -9.36 -1.04 9.01
N HIS A 113 -9.50 -2.32 8.68
CA HIS A 113 -9.00 -3.43 9.48
C HIS A 113 -8.26 -4.41 8.58
N PHE A 114 -6.93 -4.33 8.62
CA PHE A 114 -6.06 -5.17 7.80
C PHE A 114 -5.09 -5.96 8.65
N HIS A 115 -4.77 -7.16 8.16
CA HIS A 115 -3.63 -7.95 8.60
C HIS A 115 -2.61 -8.04 7.47
N ILE A 116 -1.36 -8.21 7.83
CA ILE A 116 -0.24 -8.27 6.89
C ILE A 116 0.73 -9.37 7.28
N SER A 117 1.34 -10.00 6.29
CA SER A 117 2.54 -10.80 6.43
C SER A 117 3.62 -10.27 5.49
N VAL A 118 4.85 -10.13 6.00
CA VAL A 118 6.02 -9.66 5.25
C VAL A 118 7.18 -10.63 5.43
N ALA A 119 7.96 -10.81 4.36
CA ALA A 119 9.17 -11.64 4.38
C ALA A 119 10.41 -10.76 4.28
N ASP A 120 11.45 -11.10 5.03
CA ASP A 120 12.78 -10.51 4.91
C ASP A 120 13.65 -11.26 3.88
N GLU A 121 14.87 -10.79 3.64
CA GLU A 121 15.80 -11.40 2.66
C GLU A 121 16.21 -12.83 3.03
N ALA A 122 16.10 -13.23 4.30
CA ALA A 122 16.37 -14.59 4.76
C ALA A 122 15.16 -15.52 4.62
N GLY A 123 14.00 -15.00 4.18
CA GLY A 123 12.75 -15.74 4.04
C GLY A 123 11.98 -15.92 5.35
N ASN A 124 12.37 -15.23 6.43
CA ASN A 124 11.56 -15.21 7.64
C ASN A 124 10.31 -14.36 7.41
N VAL A 125 9.17 -14.84 7.89
CA VAL A 125 7.89 -14.16 7.74
C VAL A 125 7.41 -13.63 9.08
N TYR A 126 7.04 -12.37 9.09
CA TYR A 126 6.52 -11.63 10.23
C TYR A 126 5.17 -11.04 9.87
N GLY A 127 4.38 -10.65 10.86
CA GLY A 127 3.12 -9.97 10.59
C GLY A 127 2.17 -9.95 11.77
N GLY A 128 0.93 -9.60 11.46
CA GLY A 128 -0.16 -9.46 12.41
C GLY A 128 -1.16 -8.40 12.00
N HIS A 129 -1.85 -7.85 12.97
CA HIS A 129 -2.73 -6.70 12.77
C HIS A 129 -1.91 -5.48 12.35
N LEU A 130 -2.23 -4.95 11.18
CA LEU A 130 -1.49 -3.85 10.56
C LEU A 130 -1.81 -2.52 11.22
N THR A 131 -0.76 -1.81 11.63
CA THR A 131 -0.84 -0.43 12.10
C THR A 131 -0.33 0.54 11.04
N GLU A 132 0.81 0.24 10.42
CA GLU A 132 1.47 1.08 9.42
C GLU A 132 2.26 0.22 8.44
N ALA A 133 2.19 0.54 7.15
CA ALA A 133 3.08 -0.04 6.14
C ALA A 133 3.42 1.00 5.07
N VAL A 134 4.71 1.33 4.98
CA VAL A 134 5.25 2.29 4.00
C VAL A 134 5.87 1.53 2.84
N ILE A 135 5.41 1.80 1.62
CA ILE A 135 5.86 1.14 0.39
C ILE A 135 7.28 1.57 0.03
N SER A 136 8.13 0.60 -0.32
CA SER A 136 9.51 0.82 -0.80
C SER A 136 9.68 0.61 -2.31
N GLY A 137 8.83 -0.21 -2.89
CA GLY A 137 8.72 -0.44 -4.33
C GLY A 137 7.34 -0.04 -4.82
N THR A 138 6.47 -1.02 -5.00
CA THR A 138 5.05 -0.84 -5.31
C THR A 138 4.19 -1.68 -4.37
N GLY A 139 2.99 -1.17 -4.05
CA GLY A 139 1.89 -1.96 -3.49
C GLY A 139 0.85 -2.20 -4.59
N GLU A 140 0.47 -3.46 -4.79
CA GLU A 140 -0.51 -3.87 -5.79
C GLU A 140 -1.70 -4.52 -5.08
N LEU A 141 -2.81 -3.80 -5.07
CA LEU A 141 -3.96 -4.11 -4.23
C LEU A 141 -5.24 -4.20 -5.06
N VAL A 142 -6.12 -5.08 -4.64
CA VAL A 142 -7.49 -5.13 -5.14
C VAL A 142 -8.45 -4.94 -3.98
N LEU A 143 -9.27 -3.90 -4.07
CA LEU A 143 -10.35 -3.62 -3.12
C LEU A 143 -11.67 -3.98 -3.81
N THR A 144 -12.44 -4.89 -3.21
CA THR A 144 -13.72 -5.33 -3.75
C THR A 144 -14.85 -4.78 -2.87
N GLU A 145 -15.65 -3.88 -3.43
CA GLU A 145 -16.82 -3.31 -2.77
C GLU A 145 -17.92 -4.36 -2.63
N ILE A 146 -18.53 -4.42 -1.47
CA ILE A 146 -19.67 -5.29 -1.16
C ILE A 146 -20.91 -4.41 -1.08
N GLU A 147 -21.89 -4.71 -1.92
CA GLU A 147 -23.20 -4.03 -1.99
C GLU A 147 -24.24 -4.75 -1.13
#